data_f2b3b6b0939375c29aa74842ef15f9c0
#
_entry.id   f2b3b6b0939375c29aa74842ef15f9c0
#
_cell.length_a   1.000
_cell.length_b   1.000
_cell.length_c   1.000
_cell.angle_alpha   90.00
_cell.angle_beta   90.00
_cell.angle_gamma   90.00
#
_symmetry.space_group_name_H-M   'P 1'
#
loop_
_entity.id
_entity.type
_entity.pdbx_description
1 polymer ?
#
loop_
_entity_poly.entity_id
_entity_poly.type
_entity_poly.pdbx_seq_one_letter_code
_entity_poly.pdbx_strand_id
1 'polypeptide(L)'
;MNTVSETTTPTIVAYLKPVCGWSNSVRAVLQKYDLPYEDRDIINDRSNYSEMVRKSGQPLSPCVEINGEMLADVAGTEVEEYLASKGFITVEAMHEA
;
A
#
# COMPACT_ATOMS: atom_id res chain seq x y z
N MET A 1 -23.35 6.50 -11.71
CA MET A 1 -22.92 6.56 -11.48
C MET A 1 -21.93 6.72 -10.74
N ASN A 2 -21.51 7.44 -10.26
CA ASN A 2 -20.49 7.70 -9.57
C ASN A 2 -20.45 7.10 -8.30
N THR A 3 -21.49 6.63 -7.72
CA THR A 3 -21.46 5.99 -6.46
C THR A 3 -20.61 4.77 -6.50
N VAL A 4 -20.46 4.21 -7.66
CA VAL A 4 -19.62 3.03 -7.75
C VAL A 4 -18.19 3.36 -7.42
N SER A 5 -17.71 4.50 -7.86
CA SER A 5 -16.31 4.78 -7.60
C SER A 5 -16.06 5.01 -6.14
N GLU A 6 -17.03 5.48 -5.39
CA GLU A 6 -16.78 5.65 -3.98
C GLU A 6 -16.65 4.34 -3.28
N THR A 7 -17.41 3.35 -3.70
CA THR A 7 -17.34 2.06 -3.02
C THR A 7 -16.08 1.32 -3.40
N THR A 8 -15.39 1.75 -4.44
CA THR A 8 -14.18 1.05 -4.83
C THR A 8 -12.92 1.66 -4.23
N THR A 9 -13.04 2.75 -3.48
CA THR A 9 -11.86 3.34 -2.85
C THR A 9 -11.47 2.52 -1.64
N PRO A 10 -10.30 1.91 -1.64
CA PRO A 10 -9.91 1.05 -0.52
C PRO A 10 -9.40 1.86 0.66
N THR A 11 -9.42 1.25 1.83
CA THR A 11 -8.80 1.81 3.01
C THR A 11 -7.40 1.24 3.10
N ILE A 12 -6.40 2.11 3.06
CA ILE A 12 -5.01 1.68 2.97
C ILE A 12 -4.20 2.22 4.14
N VAL A 13 -3.48 1.32 4.80
CA VAL A 13 -2.54 1.69 5.85
C VAL A 13 -1.18 1.13 5.42
N ALA A 14 -0.20 2.00 5.27
CA ALA A 14 1.11 1.60 4.79
C ALA A 14 2.15 1.79 5.89
N TYR A 15 2.88 0.73 6.22
CA TYR A 15 3.92 0.76 7.24
C TYR A 15 5.24 0.94 6.52
N LEU A 16 5.79 2.14 6.60
CA LEU A 16 6.87 2.56 5.72
C LEU A 16 8.00 3.21 6.51
N LYS A 17 9.18 3.25 5.90
CA LYS A 17 10.31 3.98 6.44
C LYS A 17 10.37 5.36 5.79
N PRO A 18 10.80 6.38 6.52
CA PRO A 18 10.86 7.72 5.94
C PRO A 18 11.80 7.82 4.75
N VAL A 19 12.94 7.10 4.82
CA VAL A 19 13.92 7.15 3.75
C VAL A 19 14.28 5.73 3.38
N CYS A 20 13.69 5.22 2.31
CA CYS A 20 13.92 3.84 1.88
C CYS A 20 13.34 3.68 0.49
N GLY A 21 14.16 3.16 -0.43
CA GLY A 21 13.70 3.02 -1.81
C GLY A 21 12.46 2.17 -1.95
N TRP A 22 12.38 1.07 -1.19
CA TRP A 22 11.21 0.21 -1.27
C TRP A 22 9.96 0.91 -0.74
N SER A 23 10.10 1.64 0.38
CA SER A 23 8.98 2.41 0.92
C SER A 23 8.56 3.50 -0.04
N ASN A 24 9.53 4.16 -0.68
CA ASN A 24 9.20 5.20 -1.63
C ASN A 24 8.50 4.64 -2.86
N SER A 25 8.80 3.40 -3.24
CA SER A 25 8.10 2.81 -4.38
C SER A 25 6.63 2.58 -4.06
N VAL A 26 6.31 2.24 -2.81
CA VAL A 26 4.92 2.10 -2.40
C VAL A 26 4.22 3.46 -2.43
N ARG A 27 4.88 4.49 -1.87
CA ARG A 27 4.29 5.83 -1.88
C ARG A 27 4.02 6.29 -3.31
N ALA A 28 4.96 6.01 -4.21
CA ALA A 28 4.81 6.44 -5.60
C ALA A 28 3.59 5.82 -6.26
N VAL A 29 3.35 4.54 -6.00
CA VAL A 29 2.20 3.86 -6.57
C VAL A 29 0.91 4.46 -6.03
N LEU A 30 0.83 4.66 -4.72
CA LEU A 30 -0.39 5.18 -4.12
C LEU A 30 -0.68 6.59 -4.60
N GLN A 31 0.38 7.39 -4.78
CA GLN A 31 0.22 8.74 -5.27
C GLN A 31 -0.13 8.77 -6.76
N LYS A 32 0.44 7.85 -7.52
CA LYS A 32 0.16 7.78 -8.95
C LYS A 32 -1.33 7.57 -9.22
N TYR A 33 -1.98 6.78 -8.39
CA TYR A 33 -3.40 6.50 -8.58
C TYR A 33 -4.29 7.35 -7.67
N ASP A 34 -3.67 8.35 -7.02
CA ASP A 34 -4.40 9.30 -6.21
C ASP A 34 -5.21 8.62 -5.10
N LEU A 35 -4.64 7.60 -4.51
CA LEU A 35 -5.30 6.84 -3.46
C LEU A 35 -4.91 7.38 -2.10
N PRO A 36 -5.88 7.70 -1.25
CA PRO A 36 -5.56 8.14 0.10
C PRO A 36 -5.04 6.97 0.91
N TYR A 37 -4.09 7.23 1.78
CA TYR A 37 -3.53 6.18 2.62
C TYR A 37 -2.96 6.80 3.89
N GLU A 38 -2.82 5.97 4.90
CA GLU A 38 -2.20 6.38 6.14
C GLU A 38 -0.76 5.88 6.12
N ASP A 39 0.19 6.82 6.25
CA ASP A 39 1.62 6.50 6.21
C ASP A 39 2.08 6.33 7.65
N ARG A 40 2.31 5.10 8.07
CA ARG A 40 2.74 4.81 9.43
C ARG A 40 4.25 4.61 9.47
N ASP A 41 4.94 5.61 10.01
CA ASP A 41 6.40 5.62 10.09
C ASP A 41 6.85 4.60 11.13
N ILE A 42 7.56 3.57 10.67
CA ILE A 42 7.98 2.49 11.56
C ILE A 42 9.35 2.74 12.18
N ILE A 43 10.00 3.83 11.79
CA ILE A 43 11.31 4.16 12.34
C ILE A 43 11.17 5.11 13.51
N ASN A 44 10.43 6.19 13.32
CA ASN A 44 10.30 7.20 14.37
C ASN A 44 9.22 6.89 15.37
N ASP A 45 8.33 5.96 15.06
CA ASP A 45 7.28 5.56 15.98
C ASP A 45 7.33 4.06 16.15
N ARG A 46 7.90 3.62 17.26
CA ARG A 46 8.10 2.19 17.46
C ARG A 46 6.80 1.42 17.63
N SER A 47 5.73 2.10 18.03
CA SER A 47 4.46 1.41 18.15
C SER A 47 3.95 1.02 16.76
N ASN A 48 4.27 1.80 15.73
CA ASN A 48 3.90 1.43 14.37
C ASN A 48 4.67 0.19 13.93
N TYR A 49 5.94 0.11 14.29
CA TYR A 49 6.73 -1.07 13.95
C TYR A 49 6.17 -2.32 14.64
N SER A 50 5.84 -2.18 15.93
CA SER A 50 5.30 -3.31 16.67
C SER A 50 3.96 -3.76 16.09
N GLU A 51 3.13 -2.81 15.69
CA GLU A 51 1.87 -3.13 15.08
C GLU A 51 2.06 -3.86 13.76
N MET A 52 3.02 -3.41 12.95
CA MET A 52 3.32 -4.07 11.69
C MET A 52 3.74 -5.51 11.92
N VAL A 53 4.64 -5.74 12.87
CA VAL A 53 5.12 -7.09 13.15
C VAL A 53 3.98 -7.96 13.63
N ARG A 54 3.14 -7.43 14.52
CA ARG A 54 2.04 -8.21 15.06
C ARG A 54 1.05 -8.60 13.98
N LYS A 55 0.72 -7.66 13.09
CA LYS A 55 -0.28 -7.89 12.07
C LYS A 55 0.25 -8.72 10.90
N SER A 56 1.51 -8.52 10.54
CA SER A 56 2.05 -9.23 9.39
C SER A 56 2.75 -10.53 9.76
N GLY A 57 3.09 -10.69 11.01
CA GLY A 57 3.75 -11.90 11.47
C GLY A 57 5.23 -11.96 11.11
N GLN A 58 5.83 -10.85 10.69
CA GLN A 58 7.22 -10.86 10.30
C GLN A 58 7.76 -9.43 10.36
N PRO A 59 9.08 -9.20 10.43
CA PRO A 59 9.64 -7.88 10.68
C PRO A 59 10.04 -7.07 9.47
N LEU A 60 9.86 -7.59 8.27
CA LEU A 60 10.33 -6.89 7.08
C LEU A 60 9.29 -5.89 6.58
N SER A 61 9.77 -4.82 5.95
CA SER A 61 8.91 -3.79 5.42
C SER A 61 9.30 -3.53 3.97
N PRO A 62 8.43 -2.89 3.17
CA PRO A 62 7.15 -2.31 3.54
C PRO A 62 6.06 -3.34 3.73
N CYS A 63 5.08 -2.99 4.57
CA CYS A 63 3.86 -3.76 4.68
C CYS A 63 2.70 -2.84 4.39
N VAL A 64 1.70 -3.31 3.67
CA VAL A 64 0.57 -2.48 3.29
C VAL A 64 -0.72 -3.25 3.57
N GLU A 65 -1.59 -2.65 4.36
CA GLU A 65 -2.87 -3.26 4.67
C GLU A 65 -3.94 -2.60 3.81
N ILE A 66 -4.64 -3.38 3.02
CA ILE A 66 -5.65 -2.87 2.10
C ILE A 66 -6.98 -3.53 2.45
N ASN A 67 -7.91 -2.72 2.92
CA ASN A 67 -9.22 -3.21 3.36
C ASN A 67 -9.09 -4.36 4.34
N GLY A 68 -8.12 -4.25 5.25
CA GLY A 68 -7.94 -5.25 6.28
C GLY A 68 -7.05 -6.42 5.89
N GLU A 69 -6.63 -6.49 4.64
CA GLU A 69 -5.78 -7.59 4.19
C GLU A 69 -4.33 -7.13 4.16
N MET A 70 -3.46 -7.81 4.87
CA MET A 70 -2.09 -7.39 5.03
C MET A 70 -1.20 -7.98 3.95
N LEU A 71 -0.50 -7.11 3.23
CA LEU A 71 0.54 -7.52 2.29
C LEU A 71 1.87 -7.30 2.98
N ALA A 72 2.60 -8.37 3.23
CA ALA A 72 3.83 -8.29 4.00
C ALA A 72 5.05 -8.27 3.09
N ASP A 73 5.99 -7.35 3.38
CA ASP A 73 7.26 -7.29 2.68
C ASP A 73 7.05 -7.14 1.18
N VAL A 74 6.34 -6.08 0.79
CA VAL A 74 6.00 -5.86 -0.61
C VAL A 74 6.60 -4.56 -1.11
N ALA A 75 6.89 -4.52 -2.40
CA ALA A 75 7.34 -3.30 -3.06
C ALA A 75 6.15 -2.67 -3.78
N GLY A 76 6.38 -1.49 -4.35
CA GLY A 76 5.32 -0.77 -5.04
C GLY A 76 4.70 -1.56 -6.17
N THR A 77 5.52 -2.30 -6.94
CA THR A 77 4.96 -3.08 -8.06
C THR A 77 3.99 -4.13 -7.57
N GLU A 78 4.29 -4.74 -6.43
CA GLU A 78 3.39 -5.76 -5.89
C GLU A 78 2.10 -5.16 -5.37
N VAL A 79 2.18 -3.97 -4.78
CA VAL A 79 0.99 -3.26 -4.34
C VAL A 79 0.13 -2.89 -5.54
N GLU A 80 0.78 -2.41 -6.61
CA GLU A 80 0.06 -2.04 -7.81
C GLU A 80 -0.66 -3.24 -8.41
N GLU A 81 0.01 -4.38 -8.48
CA GLU A 81 -0.60 -5.58 -9.01
C GLU A 81 -1.79 -6.03 -8.17
N TYR A 82 -1.64 -5.95 -6.86
CA TYR A 82 -2.72 -6.34 -5.98
C TYR A 82 -3.94 -5.44 -6.18
N LEU A 83 -3.71 -4.13 -6.25
CA LEU A 83 -4.81 -3.18 -6.43
C LEU A 83 -5.51 -3.41 -7.77
N ALA A 84 -4.74 -3.69 -8.81
CA ALA A 84 -5.31 -3.95 -10.12
C ALA A 84 -6.12 -5.24 -10.13
N SER A 85 -5.59 -6.27 -9.46
CA SER A 85 -6.27 -7.56 -9.45
C SER A 85 -7.59 -7.50 -8.70
N LYS A 86 -7.71 -6.58 -7.75
CA LYS A 86 -8.94 -6.42 -7.00
C LYS A 86 -9.89 -5.39 -7.62
N GLY A 87 -9.48 -4.77 -8.72
CA GLY A 87 -10.35 -3.83 -9.40
C GLY A 87 -10.34 -2.42 -8.82
N PHE A 88 -9.40 -2.13 -7.91
CA PHE A 88 -9.33 -0.79 -7.32
C PHE A 88 -8.70 0.22 -8.25
N ILE A 89 -7.85 -0.22 -9.18
CA ILE A 89 -7.20 0.66 -10.14
C ILE A 89 -7.19 0.02 -11.51
N THR A 90 -6.92 0.85 -12.52
CA THR A 90 -6.74 0.37 -13.88
C THR A 90 -5.32 0.75 -14.29
N VAL A 91 -4.52 -0.25 -14.64
CA VAL A 91 -3.13 -0.01 -14.99
C VAL A 91 -3.02 0.06 -16.50
N GLU A 92 -3.21 1.28 -17.03
CA GLU A 92 -3.22 1.41 -18.46
C GLU A 92 -1.86 1.28 -19.10
N ALA A 93 -0.83 1.60 -18.36
CA ALA A 93 0.50 1.49 -18.91
C ALA A 93 0.82 0.07 -19.35
N MET A 94 0.17 -0.90 -18.76
CA MET A 94 0.44 -2.27 -19.11
C MET A 94 -0.07 -2.62 -20.50
N HIS A 95 -1.01 -1.86 -20.99
CA HIS A 95 -1.54 -2.14 -22.29
C HIS A 95 -0.62 -1.72 -23.40
N GLU A 96 0.30 -0.85 -23.08
CA GLU A 96 1.17 -0.36 -24.09
C GLU A 96 2.22 -1.34 -24.45
N ALA A 97 2.51 -2.21 -23.58
CA ALA A 97 3.52 -3.20 -23.87
C ALA A 97 3.01 -4.25 -24.82
#